data_15d526e70e24e61f98ff55d411251358
#
_entry.id   15d526e70e24e61f98ff55d411251358
#
_cell.length_a   1.000
_cell.length_b   1.000
_cell.length_c   1.000
_cell.angle_alpha   90.00
_cell.angle_beta   90.00
_cell.angle_gamma   90.00
#
_symmetry.space_group_name_H-M   'P 1'
#
loop_
_entity.id
_entity.type
_entity.pdbx_description
1 polymer ?
#
loop_
_entity_poly.entity_id
_entity_poly.type
_entity_poly.pdbx_seq_one_letter_code
_entity_poly.pdbx_strand_id
1 'polypeptide(L)'
;MTEQDKQAVKRMLAQCLSRDREVTKVVVFGSFLTSETPHDIDVAVFQDSGEGYLPLALRYRKRTRAVSRIIPLDIIPVGSRAGSGPFLAEIAKGEVIYER
;
A
#
# COMPACT_ATOMS: atom_id res chain seq x y z
N MET A 1 -10.12 -8.67 13.53
CA MET A 1 -9.87 -7.21 13.33
C MET A 1 -11.19 -6.53 13.02
N THR A 2 -11.53 -5.51 13.78
CA THR A 2 -12.78 -4.80 13.57
C THR A 2 -12.68 -3.86 12.37
N GLU A 3 -13.83 -3.37 11.90
CA GLU A 3 -13.84 -2.36 10.84
C GLU A 3 -13.12 -1.08 11.27
N GLN A 4 -13.26 -0.70 12.54
CA GLN A 4 -12.54 0.45 13.08
C GLN A 4 -11.04 0.23 13.06
N ASP A 5 -10.57 -0.98 13.37
CA ASP A 5 -9.15 -1.33 13.29
C ASP A 5 -8.65 -1.23 11.85
N LYS A 6 -9.43 -1.71 10.89
CA LYS A 6 -9.07 -1.61 9.48
C LYS A 6 -8.96 -0.17 9.02
N GLN A 7 -9.89 0.68 9.43
CA GLN A 7 -9.86 2.10 9.09
C GLN A 7 -8.64 2.79 9.70
N ALA A 8 -8.30 2.45 10.95
CA ALA A 8 -7.12 3.01 11.60
C ALA A 8 -5.84 2.63 10.86
N VAL A 9 -5.70 1.37 10.44
CA VAL A 9 -4.55 0.90 9.66
C VAL A 9 -4.45 1.65 8.33
N LYS A 10 -5.56 1.82 7.64
CA LYS A 10 -5.58 2.56 6.37
C LYS A 10 -5.13 4.01 6.56
N ARG A 11 -5.59 4.68 7.61
CA ARG A 11 -5.18 6.06 7.91
C ARG A 11 -3.69 6.14 8.20
N MET A 12 -3.16 5.21 8.99
CA MET A 12 -1.73 5.17 9.29
C MET A 12 -0.91 5.01 8.02
N LEU A 13 -1.31 4.10 7.13
CA LEU A 13 -0.63 3.88 5.86
C LEU A 13 -0.63 5.14 5.01
N ALA A 14 -1.77 5.79 4.87
CA ALA A 14 -1.88 7.02 4.09
C ALA A 14 -0.98 8.12 4.65
N GLN A 15 -0.96 8.29 5.97
CA GLN A 15 -0.13 9.30 6.62
C GLN A 15 1.36 9.01 6.43
N CYS A 16 1.77 7.76 6.60
CA CYS A 16 3.18 7.38 6.48
C CYS A 16 3.69 7.54 5.05
N LEU A 17 2.92 7.10 4.08
CA LEU A 17 3.37 7.05 2.68
C LEU A 17 3.20 8.37 1.95
N SER A 18 2.25 9.21 2.34
CA SER A 18 2.05 10.51 1.70
C SER A 18 3.17 11.50 1.97
N ARG A 19 4.07 11.20 2.89
CA ARG A 19 5.23 12.05 3.20
C ARG A 19 6.25 12.07 2.07
N ASP A 20 6.32 11.01 1.28
CA ASP A 20 7.24 10.96 0.15
C ASP A 20 6.57 11.57 -1.07
N ARG A 21 7.15 12.66 -1.60
CA ARG A 21 6.54 13.45 -2.68
C ARG A 21 6.30 12.66 -3.95
N GLU A 22 7.14 11.67 -4.24
CA GLU A 22 7.02 10.85 -5.44
C GLU A 22 5.79 9.94 -5.39
N VAL A 23 5.21 9.73 -4.21
CA VAL A 23 4.02 8.88 -4.08
C VAL A 23 2.81 9.61 -4.62
N THR A 24 2.18 9.01 -5.64
CA THR A 24 1.03 9.59 -6.31
C THR A 24 -0.29 8.96 -5.88
N LYS A 25 -0.26 7.69 -5.49
CA LYS A 25 -1.46 6.96 -5.10
C LYS A 25 -1.07 5.76 -4.25
N VAL A 26 -1.90 5.45 -3.24
CA VAL A 26 -1.73 4.26 -2.40
C VAL A 26 -3.03 3.47 -2.43
N VAL A 27 -2.93 2.18 -2.73
CA VAL A 27 -4.07 1.28 -2.86
C VAL A 27 -3.89 0.09 -1.95
N VAL A 28 -4.88 -0.19 -1.11
CA VAL A 28 -4.95 -1.43 -0.33
C VAL A 28 -5.78 -2.42 -1.14
N PHE A 29 -5.28 -3.65 -1.27
CA PHE A 29 -5.99 -4.68 -2.04
C PHE A 29 -5.85 -6.04 -1.37
N GLY A 30 -6.49 -7.04 -1.95
CA GLY A 30 -6.43 -8.40 -1.46
C GLY A 30 -7.37 -8.69 -0.31
N SER A 31 -7.08 -9.76 0.43
CA SER A 31 -7.99 -10.31 1.44
C SER A 31 -8.22 -9.39 2.63
N PHE A 32 -7.32 -8.43 2.88
CA PHE A 32 -7.52 -7.46 3.97
C PHE A 32 -8.87 -6.75 3.87
N LEU A 33 -9.32 -6.46 2.66
CA LEU A 33 -10.57 -5.72 2.44
C LEU A 33 -11.81 -6.54 2.75
N THR A 34 -11.75 -7.86 2.58
CA THR A 34 -12.92 -8.73 2.64
C THR A 34 -12.92 -9.70 3.81
N SER A 35 -11.76 -10.05 4.36
CA SER A 35 -11.66 -11.01 5.46
C SER A 35 -11.96 -10.34 6.80
N GLU A 36 -12.68 -11.05 7.67
CA GLU A 36 -12.86 -10.61 9.05
C GLU A 36 -11.62 -10.84 9.89
N THR A 37 -10.77 -11.78 9.46
CA THR A 37 -9.54 -12.16 10.18
C THR A 37 -8.34 -12.10 9.24
N PRO A 38 -8.01 -10.91 8.70
CA PRO A 38 -6.89 -10.82 7.76
C PRO A 38 -5.57 -11.14 8.43
N HIS A 39 -4.72 -11.90 7.71
CA HIS A 39 -3.39 -12.28 8.19
C HIS A 39 -2.31 -11.31 7.73
N ASP A 40 -2.56 -10.56 6.68
CA ASP A 40 -1.62 -9.59 6.11
C ASP A 40 -2.39 -8.51 5.37
N ILE A 41 -1.67 -7.49 4.95
CA ILE A 41 -2.24 -6.42 4.14
C ILE A 41 -1.34 -6.17 2.93
N ASP A 42 -1.94 -6.15 1.75
CA ASP A 42 -1.25 -5.86 0.49
C ASP A 42 -1.45 -4.40 0.12
N VAL A 43 -0.35 -3.70 -0.13
CA VAL A 43 -0.37 -2.25 -0.41
C VAL A 43 0.43 -1.96 -1.66
N ALA A 44 -0.21 -1.36 -2.65
CA ALA A 44 0.46 -0.87 -3.85
C ALA A 44 0.75 0.62 -3.67
N VAL A 45 2.00 1.00 -3.90
CA VAL A 45 2.44 2.40 -3.79
C VAL A 45 2.84 2.87 -5.18
N PHE A 46 1.97 3.64 -5.81
CA PHE A 46 2.24 4.25 -7.12
C PHE A 46 3.13 5.47 -6.91
N GLN A 47 4.19 5.58 -7.72
CA GLN A 47 5.17 6.65 -7.56
C GLN A 47 5.82 6.99 -8.89
N ASP A 48 6.41 8.17 -8.98
CA ASP A 48 6.98 8.71 -10.21
C ASP A 48 8.47 9.09 -10.09
N SER A 49 9.20 8.47 -9.15
CA SER A 49 10.59 8.85 -8.89
C SER A 49 11.59 8.37 -9.92
N GLY A 50 11.28 7.34 -10.67
CA GLY A 50 12.25 6.68 -11.54
C GLY A 50 13.25 5.79 -10.82
N GLU A 51 13.18 5.68 -9.50
CA GLU A 51 14.05 4.79 -8.73
C GLU A 51 13.67 3.33 -8.93
N GLY A 52 14.62 2.42 -8.69
CA GLY A 52 14.37 0.98 -8.82
C GLY A 52 13.47 0.44 -7.72
N TYR A 53 12.96 -0.77 -7.96
CA TYR A 53 12.02 -1.44 -7.07
C TYR A 53 12.57 -1.60 -5.65
N LEU A 54 13.79 -2.14 -5.51
CA LEU A 54 14.32 -2.48 -4.20
C LEU A 54 14.55 -1.27 -3.31
N PRO A 55 15.20 -0.19 -3.77
CA PRO A 55 15.32 1.02 -2.94
C PRO A 55 13.98 1.57 -2.50
N LEU A 56 12.98 1.56 -3.36
CA LEU A 56 11.64 2.04 -3.04
C LEU A 56 10.95 1.14 -2.01
N ALA A 57 11.03 -0.17 -2.21
CA ALA A 57 10.42 -1.13 -1.27
C ALA A 57 11.01 -0.97 0.13
N LEU A 58 12.33 -0.83 0.24
CA LEU A 58 13.01 -0.65 1.52
C LEU A 58 12.61 0.67 2.17
N ARG A 59 12.50 1.74 1.39
CA ARG A 59 12.08 3.05 1.90
C ARG A 59 10.66 2.98 2.46
N TYR A 60 9.73 2.41 1.72
CA TYR A 60 8.33 2.37 2.13
C TYR A 60 8.10 1.42 3.30
N ARG A 61 8.85 0.32 3.38
CA ARG A 61 8.82 -0.55 4.56
C ARG A 61 9.29 0.20 5.80
N LYS A 62 10.32 1.02 5.67
CA LYS A 62 10.80 1.84 6.78
C LYS A 62 9.75 2.84 7.22
N ARG A 63 9.07 3.51 6.25
CA ARG A 63 8.01 4.49 6.55
C ARG A 63 6.84 3.87 7.28
N THR A 64 6.54 2.60 7.01
CA THR A 64 5.34 1.93 7.52
C THR A 64 5.62 0.93 8.64
N ARG A 65 6.78 1.05 9.27
CA ARG A 65 7.18 0.11 10.33
C ARG A 65 6.16 0.01 11.46
N ALA A 66 5.53 1.13 11.84
CA ALA A 66 4.51 1.13 12.88
C ALA A 66 3.31 0.26 12.50
N VAL A 67 2.93 0.26 11.22
CA VAL A 67 1.83 -0.58 10.74
C VAL A 67 2.23 -2.06 10.76
N SER A 68 3.46 -2.37 10.37
CA SER A 68 3.93 -3.75 10.34
C SER A 68 4.00 -4.40 11.72
N ARG A 69 3.97 -3.61 12.78
CA ARG A 69 3.86 -4.13 14.15
C ARG A 69 2.44 -4.56 14.50
N ILE A 70 1.46 -4.08 13.78
CA ILE A 70 0.05 -4.41 13.98
C ILE A 70 -0.33 -5.61 13.12
N ILE A 71 0.09 -5.61 11.85
CA ILE A 71 -0.25 -6.66 10.88
C ILE A 71 0.90 -6.77 9.87
N PRO A 72 1.27 -8.00 9.44
CA PRO A 72 2.26 -8.17 8.38
C PRO A 72 1.86 -7.40 7.13
N LEU A 73 2.84 -6.79 6.48
CA LEU A 73 2.61 -5.81 5.43
C LEU A 73 3.45 -6.16 4.20
N ASP A 74 2.78 -6.34 3.06
CA ASP A 74 3.42 -6.51 1.76
C ASP A 74 3.31 -5.21 0.98
N ILE A 75 4.43 -4.54 0.77
CA ILE A 75 4.49 -3.29 0.02
C ILE A 75 5.03 -3.54 -1.37
N ILE A 76 4.29 -3.03 -2.36
CA ILE A 76 4.61 -3.24 -3.77
C ILE A 76 4.71 -1.87 -4.44
N PRO A 77 5.94 -1.36 -4.69
CA PRO A 77 6.10 -0.13 -5.46
C PRO A 77 5.67 -0.36 -6.91
N VAL A 78 4.92 0.60 -7.46
CA VAL A 78 4.41 0.54 -8.84
C VAL A 78 4.83 1.82 -9.55
N GLY A 79 5.49 1.69 -10.70
CA GLY A 79 5.90 2.83 -11.49
C GLY A 79 4.72 3.44 -12.25
N SER A 80 4.85 4.72 -12.60
CA SER A 80 3.82 5.43 -13.36
C SER A 80 3.62 4.85 -14.76
N ARG A 81 4.61 4.10 -15.27
CA ARG A 81 4.56 3.46 -16.58
C ARG A 81 4.23 1.97 -16.51
N ALA A 82 3.78 1.50 -15.35
CA ALA A 82 3.30 0.14 -15.22
C ALA A 82 2.18 -0.08 -16.23
N GLY A 83 2.29 -1.16 -17.01
CA GLY A 83 1.32 -1.45 -18.04
C GLY A 83 0.03 -2.05 -17.49
N SER A 84 -0.49 -3.05 -18.17
CA SER A 84 -1.65 -3.80 -17.73
C SER A 84 -1.23 -5.25 -17.43
N GLY A 85 -2.08 -5.99 -16.73
CA GLY A 85 -1.81 -7.38 -16.43
C GLY A 85 -2.66 -7.85 -15.25
N PRO A 86 -2.63 -9.16 -14.94
CA PRO A 86 -3.46 -9.71 -13.86
C PRO A 86 -3.18 -9.07 -12.52
N PHE A 87 -1.91 -8.75 -12.24
CA PHE A 87 -1.52 -8.10 -10.99
C PHE A 87 -2.13 -6.71 -10.87
N LEU A 88 -2.04 -5.90 -11.92
CA LEU A 88 -2.62 -4.57 -11.91
C LEU A 88 -4.16 -4.62 -11.88
N ALA A 89 -4.75 -5.66 -12.44
CA ALA A 89 -6.19 -5.87 -12.35
C ALA A 89 -6.62 -6.09 -10.89
N GLU A 90 -5.84 -6.85 -10.11
CA GLU A 90 -6.12 -7.04 -8.69
C GLU A 90 -6.00 -5.74 -7.91
N ILE A 91 -4.97 -4.94 -8.20
CA ILE A 91 -4.80 -3.63 -7.58
C ILE A 91 -5.98 -2.71 -7.92
N ALA A 92 -6.47 -2.77 -9.15
CA ALA A 92 -7.59 -1.95 -9.61
C ALA A 92 -8.89 -2.24 -8.85
N LYS A 93 -9.03 -3.45 -8.29
CA LYS A 93 -10.18 -3.82 -7.46
C LYS A 93 -10.03 -3.37 -6.01
N GLY A 94 -8.88 -2.84 -5.65
CA GLY A 94 -8.59 -2.42 -4.29
C GLY A 94 -9.23 -1.08 -3.94
N GLU A 95 -8.90 -0.63 -2.75
CA GLU A 95 -9.38 0.65 -2.23
C GLU A 95 -8.26 1.67 -2.27
N VAL A 96 -8.50 2.80 -2.92
CA VAL A 96 -7.56 3.93 -2.92
C VAL A 96 -7.66 4.62 -1.56
N ILE A 97 -6.57 4.63 -0.80
CA ILE A 97 -6.54 5.26 0.52
C ILE A 97 -5.81 6.60 0.51
N TYR A 98 -5.08 6.89 -0.55
CA TYR A 98 -4.41 8.17 -0.74
C TYR A 98 -4.23 8.41 -2.24
N GLU A 99 -4.48 9.63 -2.67
CA GLU A 99 -4.21 10.04 -4.04
C GLU A 99 -3.86 11.53 -4.04
N ARG A 100 -2.73 11.82 -4.65
CA ARG A 100 -2.24 13.19 -4.76
C ARG A 100 -2.97 13.96 -5.84
#